data_fec0806dacc3164d2e2ab33c222a543e
#
_entry.id   fec0806dacc3164d2e2ab33c222a543e
#
_cell.length_a   1.000
_cell.length_b   1.000
_cell.length_c   1.000
_cell.angle_alpha   90.00
_cell.angle_beta   90.00
_cell.angle_gamma   90.00
#
_symmetry.space_group_name_H-M   'P 1'
#
loop_
_entity.id
_entity.type
_entity.pdbx_description
1 polymer ?
#
loop_
_entity_poly.entity_id
_entity_poly.type
_entity_poly.pdbx_seq_one_letter_code
_entity_poly.pdbx_strand_id
1 'polypeptide(L)'
;MNRFFKPALVLAGYVAALFAAYVGVELKEATDPVEASGGMEAFGDFLLFLALFDLFSLPPTIYALYHLRRSETFWRVFSYASLVFAATGPILALLVRRFHESDLPVVGFFALLRVLATPLLCLAFFVFAFVAPSRRARKFLLASAALEVVAGGYAFLCLAVVGHWLV
;
A
#
# COMPACT_ATOMS: atom_id res chain seq x y z
N MET A 1 8.44 -6.79 32.18
CA MET A 1 8.80 -6.19 30.86
C MET A 1 7.90 -4.97 30.66
N ASN A 2 8.48 -3.76 30.66
CA ASN A 2 7.74 -2.49 30.70
C ASN A 2 6.73 -2.38 29.55
N ARG A 3 5.53 -1.86 29.85
CA ARG A 3 4.41 -1.70 28.92
C ARG A 3 4.77 -0.89 27.65
N PHE A 4 5.78 -0.03 27.76
CA PHE A 4 6.30 0.82 26.67
C PHE A 4 7.36 0.14 25.80
N PHE A 5 7.97 -0.94 26.23
CA PHE A 5 9.06 -1.59 25.49
C PHE A 5 8.59 -2.21 24.17
N LYS A 6 7.40 -2.80 24.15
CA LYS A 6 6.86 -3.46 22.96
C LYS A 6 6.57 -2.50 21.81
N PRO A 7 5.82 -1.38 22.02
CA PRO A 7 5.59 -0.41 20.94
C PRO A 7 6.88 0.29 20.50
N ALA A 8 7.82 0.53 21.43
CA ALA A 8 9.11 1.11 21.07
C ALA A 8 9.94 0.17 20.16
N LEU A 9 9.91 -1.13 20.40
CA LEU A 9 10.59 -2.11 19.55
C LEU A 9 9.99 -2.17 18.13
N VAL A 10 8.65 -2.10 18.02
CA VAL A 10 7.96 -2.03 16.71
C VAL A 10 8.36 -0.76 15.97
N LEU A 11 8.34 0.38 16.66
CA LEU A 11 8.73 1.66 16.04
C LEU A 11 10.18 1.64 15.58
N ALA A 12 11.10 1.15 16.42
CA ALA A 12 12.51 1.00 16.07
C ALA A 12 12.69 0.07 14.84
N GLY A 13 11.89 -1.00 14.74
CA GLY A 13 11.89 -1.89 13.59
C GLY A 13 11.47 -1.18 12.29
N TYR A 14 10.45 -0.33 12.33
CA TYR A 14 10.06 0.46 11.15
C TYR A 14 11.09 1.53 10.78
N VAL A 15 11.71 2.19 11.76
CA VAL A 15 12.81 3.14 11.50
C VAL A 15 14.00 2.43 10.86
N ALA A 16 14.34 1.23 11.35
CA ALA A 16 15.40 0.42 10.74
C ALA A 16 15.05 -0.02 9.30
N ALA A 17 13.79 -0.39 9.05
CA ALA A 17 13.31 -0.74 7.71
C ALA A 17 13.39 0.45 6.75
N LEU A 18 13.00 1.64 7.21
CA LEU A 18 13.10 2.88 6.42
C LEU A 18 14.56 3.19 6.06
N PHE A 19 15.46 3.07 7.04
CA PHE A 19 16.89 3.30 6.82
C PHE A 19 17.49 2.26 5.86
N ALA A 20 17.15 0.98 6.02
CA ALA A 20 17.61 -0.08 5.12
C ALA A 20 17.12 0.11 3.68
N ALA A 21 15.87 0.56 3.50
CA ALA A 21 15.32 0.89 2.17
C ALA A 21 16.08 2.06 1.53
N TYR A 22 16.34 3.12 2.30
CA TYR A 22 17.12 4.26 1.84
C TYR A 22 18.53 3.86 1.40
N VAL A 23 19.25 3.11 2.25
CA VAL A 23 20.61 2.62 1.93
C VAL A 23 20.59 1.71 0.69
N GLY A 24 19.53 0.91 0.51
CA GLY A 24 19.40 0.03 -0.66
C GLY A 24 19.29 0.81 -1.98
N VAL A 25 18.58 1.94 -1.99
CA VAL A 25 18.50 2.83 -3.16
C VAL A 25 19.83 3.51 -3.43
N GLU A 26 20.47 4.09 -2.41
CA GLU A 26 21.78 4.72 -2.52
C GLU A 26 22.85 3.75 -3.04
N LEU A 27 22.79 2.49 -2.59
CA LEU A 27 23.74 1.46 -3.05
C LEU A 27 23.53 1.11 -4.53
N LYS A 28 22.28 1.08 -5.00
CA LYS A 28 21.97 0.89 -6.42
C LYS A 28 22.52 2.05 -7.25
N GLU A 29 22.30 3.29 -6.84
CA GLU A 29 22.80 4.48 -7.52
C GLU A 29 24.34 4.51 -7.59
N ALA A 30 25.01 4.06 -6.52
CA ALA A 30 26.47 3.98 -6.47
C ALA A 30 27.08 2.89 -7.37
N THR A 31 26.32 1.79 -7.61
CA THR A 31 26.80 0.65 -8.40
C THR A 31 26.46 0.75 -9.88
N ASP A 32 25.40 1.45 -10.22
CA ASP A 32 24.93 1.63 -11.61
C ASP A 32 24.57 3.11 -11.85
N PRO A 33 25.61 3.98 -12.00
CA PRO A 33 25.38 5.37 -12.32
C PRO A 33 24.91 5.51 -13.77
N VAL A 34 23.62 5.31 -14.00
CA VAL A 34 23.00 5.51 -15.30
C VAL A 34 22.93 7.00 -15.61
N GLU A 35 23.34 7.38 -16.83
CA GLU A 35 23.19 8.73 -17.33
C GLU A 35 21.70 9.12 -17.31
N ALA A 36 21.38 10.13 -16.51
CA ALA A 36 20.05 10.51 -16.09
C ALA A 36 19.06 10.71 -17.24
N SER A 37 18.12 9.80 -17.39
CA SER A 37 16.87 10.02 -18.13
C SER A 37 15.77 10.62 -17.22
N GLY A 38 16.17 11.43 -16.27
CA GLY A 38 15.39 12.32 -15.41
C GLY A 38 14.22 11.70 -14.63
N GLY A 39 13.03 11.58 -15.23
CA GLY A 39 11.81 11.26 -14.48
C GLY A 39 11.54 9.76 -14.31
N MET A 40 11.95 8.94 -15.26
CA MET A 40 11.65 7.50 -15.24
C MET A 40 12.54 6.75 -14.25
N GLU A 41 13.76 7.22 -14.05
CA GLU A 41 14.71 6.71 -13.09
C GLU A 41 14.28 7.02 -11.65
N ALA A 42 13.92 8.29 -11.38
CA ALA A 42 13.39 8.68 -10.08
C ALA A 42 12.13 7.88 -9.69
N PHE A 43 11.28 7.56 -10.67
CA PHE A 43 10.13 6.68 -10.42
C PHE A 43 10.55 5.24 -10.13
N GLY A 44 11.55 4.71 -10.84
CA GLY A 44 12.14 3.40 -10.58
C GLY A 44 12.75 3.29 -9.17
N ASP A 45 13.49 4.30 -8.74
CA ASP A 45 14.09 4.36 -7.41
C ASP A 45 13.04 4.48 -6.31
N PHE A 46 11.98 5.23 -6.56
CA PHE A 46 10.84 5.28 -5.66
C PHE A 46 10.16 3.90 -5.51
N LEU A 47 9.96 3.17 -6.60
CA LEU A 47 9.38 1.81 -6.55
C LEU A 47 10.31 0.83 -5.83
N LEU A 48 11.63 0.91 -6.08
CA LEU A 48 12.62 0.12 -5.37
C LEU A 48 12.61 0.41 -3.87
N PHE A 49 12.58 1.70 -3.50
CA PHE A 49 12.44 2.12 -2.10
C PHE A 49 11.21 1.51 -1.43
N LEU A 50 10.04 1.59 -2.08
CA LEU A 50 8.82 1.01 -1.56
C LEU A 50 8.93 -0.51 -1.39
N ALA A 51 9.47 -1.21 -2.40
CA ALA A 51 9.64 -2.66 -2.35
C ALA A 51 10.58 -3.10 -1.21
N LEU A 52 11.70 -2.40 -1.03
CA LEU A 52 12.64 -2.67 0.06
C LEU A 52 12.03 -2.33 1.42
N PHE A 53 11.34 -1.19 1.53
CA PHE A 53 10.66 -0.81 2.76
C PHE A 53 9.60 -1.84 3.14
N ASP A 54 8.77 -2.29 2.20
CA ASP A 54 7.76 -3.32 2.45
C ASP A 54 8.41 -4.63 2.93
N LEU A 55 9.49 -5.06 2.28
CA LEU A 55 10.21 -6.27 2.65
C LEU A 55 10.80 -6.18 4.07
N PHE A 56 11.50 -5.09 4.38
CA PHE A 56 12.13 -4.91 5.70
C PHE A 56 11.14 -4.56 6.81
N SER A 57 9.93 -4.08 6.47
CA SER A 57 8.85 -3.83 7.43
C SER A 57 8.08 -5.10 7.82
N LEU A 58 8.26 -6.24 7.13
CA LEU A 58 7.58 -7.49 7.47
C LEU A 58 7.86 -7.96 8.91
N PRO A 59 9.12 -8.03 9.41
CA PRO A 59 9.39 -8.47 10.77
C PRO A 59 8.71 -7.62 11.85
N PRO A 60 8.83 -6.28 11.88
CA PRO A 60 8.13 -5.46 12.86
C PRO A 60 6.60 -5.55 12.73
N THR A 61 6.06 -5.70 11.50
CA THR A 61 4.63 -5.89 11.27
C THR A 61 4.14 -7.21 11.85
N ILE A 62 4.83 -8.32 11.60
CA ILE A 62 4.49 -9.65 12.15
C ILE A 62 4.54 -9.61 13.68
N TYR A 63 5.59 -8.98 14.24
CA TYR A 63 5.72 -8.84 15.69
C TYR A 63 4.58 -8.00 16.28
N ALA A 64 4.23 -6.88 15.66
CA ALA A 64 3.11 -6.04 16.08
C ALA A 64 1.78 -6.82 16.04
N LEU A 65 1.50 -7.52 14.95
CA LEU A 65 0.29 -8.32 14.78
C LEU A 65 0.19 -9.44 15.82
N TYR A 66 1.31 -10.13 16.10
CA TYR A 66 1.36 -11.16 17.13
C TYR A 66 0.96 -10.61 18.51
N HIS A 67 1.42 -9.41 18.87
CA HIS A 67 1.08 -8.77 20.14
C HIS A 67 -0.33 -8.17 20.16
N LEU A 68 -0.79 -7.63 19.02
CA LEU A 68 -2.11 -7.01 18.88
C LEU A 68 -3.22 -8.03 18.58
N ARG A 69 -2.86 -9.30 18.33
CA ARG A 69 -3.81 -10.36 18.01
C ARG A 69 -4.97 -10.47 19.00
N ARG A 70 -4.70 -10.21 20.29
CA ARG A 70 -5.71 -10.31 21.35
C ARG A 70 -6.48 -9.01 21.62
N SER A 71 -6.12 -7.90 20.97
CA SER A 71 -6.74 -6.59 21.21
C SER A 71 -7.96 -6.40 20.30
N GLU A 72 -9.16 -6.62 20.84
CA GLU A 72 -10.41 -6.38 20.09
C GLU A 72 -10.55 -4.94 19.64
N THR A 73 -10.13 -3.98 20.47
CA THR A 73 -10.18 -2.56 20.13
C THR A 73 -9.31 -2.24 18.94
N PHE A 74 -8.09 -2.78 18.89
CA PHE A 74 -7.20 -2.61 17.72
C PHE A 74 -7.87 -3.13 16.46
N TRP A 75 -8.36 -4.37 16.47
CA TRP A 75 -8.98 -4.97 15.28
C TRP A 75 -10.26 -4.27 14.84
N ARG A 76 -11.01 -3.72 15.78
CA ARG A 76 -12.18 -2.90 15.46
C ARG A 76 -11.77 -1.64 14.72
N VAL A 77 -10.86 -0.84 15.29
CA VAL A 77 -10.38 0.40 14.68
C VAL A 77 -9.71 0.11 13.34
N PHE A 78 -8.81 -0.86 13.30
CA PHE A 78 -8.08 -1.25 12.09
C PHE A 78 -9.01 -1.68 10.95
N SER A 79 -10.01 -2.52 11.22
CA SER A 79 -10.95 -2.97 10.19
C SER A 79 -11.85 -1.85 9.66
N TYR A 80 -12.27 -0.89 10.50
CA TYR A 80 -12.98 0.30 10.04
C TYR A 80 -12.08 1.20 9.20
N ALA A 81 -10.86 1.48 9.67
CA ALA A 81 -9.89 2.29 8.93
C ALA A 81 -9.57 1.66 7.56
N SER A 82 -9.38 0.34 7.52
CA SER A 82 -9.16 -0.41 6.27
C SER A 82 -10.34 -0.27 5.31
N LEU A 83 -11.58 -0.35 5.81
CA LEU A 83 -12.77 -0.21 4.98
C LEU A 83 -12.90 1.21 4.42
N VAL A 84 -12.69 2.24 5.25
CA VAL A 84 -12.68 3.64 4.80
C VAL A 84 -11.60 3.86 3.75
N PHE A 85 -10.40 3.34 4.00
CA PHE A 85 -9.29 3.43 3.04
C PHE A 85 -9.61 2.70 1.73
N ALA A 86 -10.15 1.49 1.77
CA ALA A 86 -10.56 0.75 0.57
C ALA A 86 -11.64 1.50 -0.23
N ALA A 87 -12.58 2.19 0.44
CA ALA A 87 -13.59 2.99 -0.22
C ALA A 87 -13.02 4.19 -1.01
N THR A 88 -11.81 4.67 -0.67
CA THR A 88 -11.15 5.71 -1.46
C THR A 88 -10.78 5.27 -2.88
N GLY A 89 -10.60 3.97 -3.12
CA GLY A 89 -10.27 3.42 -4.45
C GLY A 89 -11.36 3.72 -5.49
N PRO A 90 -12.61 3.28 -5.30
CA PRO A 90 -13.71 3.61 -6.19
C PRO A 90 -13.97 5.11 -6.34
N ILE A 91 -13.83 5.87 -5.23
CA ILE A 91 -14.00 7.33 -5.25
C ILE A 91 -12.95 7.97 -6.17
N LEU A 92 -11.69 7.59 -6.02
CA LEU A 92 -10.60 8.11 -6.84
C LEU A 92 -10.79 7.74 -8.32
N ALA A 93 -11.21 6.51 -8.61
CA ALA A 93 -11.51 6.06 -9.96
C ALA A 93 -12.63 6.90 -10.62
N LEU A 94 -13.67 7.24 -9.87
CA LEU A 94 -14.75 8.12 -10.35
C LEU A 94 -14.29 9.56 -10.56
N LEU A 95 -13.42 10.08 -9.68
CA LEU A 95 -12.85 11.42 -9.81
C LEU A 95 -11.97 11.52 -11.06
N VAL A 96 -11.08 10.57 -11.31
CA VAL A 96 -10.22 10.54 -12.50
C VAL A 96 -11.05 10.51 -13.78
N ARG A 97 -12.16 9.75 -13.80
CA ARG A 97 -13.07 9.72 -14.95
C ARG A 97 -13.74 11.07 -15.21
N ARG A 98 -14.03 11.86 -14.17
CA ARG A 98 -14.77 13.12 -14.29
C ARG A 98 -13.89 14.32 -14.60
N PHE A 99 -12.64 14.31 -14.14
CA PHE A 99 -11.66 15.37 -14.39
C PHE A 99 -10.69 14.91 -15.48
N HIS A 100 -10.57 15.70 -16.55
CA HIS A 100 -9.59 15.43 -17.61
C HIS A 100 -8.18 15.46 -17.00
N GLU A 101 -7.28 14.59 -17.46
CA GLU A 101 -5.91 14.45 -16.94
C GLU A 101 -5.11 15.77 -16.92
N SER A 102 -5.44 16.71 -17.80
CA SER A 102 -4.82 18.03 -17.90
C SER A 102 -5.09 18.94 -16.70
N ASP A 103 -6.21 18.71 -15.98
CA ASP A 103 -6.67 19.67 -14.98
C ASP A 103 -6.12 19.39 -13.57
N LEU A 104 -5.73 18.14 -13.30
CA LEU A 104 -5.24 17.72 -11.97
C LEU A 104 -4.15 16.62 -12.07
N PRO A 105 -2.91 16.95 -12.46
CA PRO A 105 -1.83 15.96 -12.60
C PRO A 105 -1.52 15.22 -11.29
N VAL A 106 -1.75 15.87 -10.15
CA VAL A 106 -1.59 15.27 -8.82
C VAL A 106 -2.60 14.13 -8.59
N VAL A 107 -3.83 14.30 -9.04
CA VAL A 107 -4.87 13.25 -8.90
C VAL A 107 -4.54 12.05 -9.77
N GLY A 108 -4.03 12.25 -10.98
CA GLY A 108 -3.57 11.19 -11.87
C GLY A 108 -2.43 10.37 -11.25
N PHE A 109 -1.45 11.05 -10.65
CA PHE A 109 -0.34 10.40 -9.95
C PHE A 109 -0.81 9.53 -8.77
N PHE A 110 -1.68 10.06 -7.90
CA PHE A 110 -2.25 9.29 -6.79
C PHE A 110 -3.13 8.14 -7.27
N ALA A 111 -3.85 8.30 -8.36
CA ALA A 111 -4.63 7.22 -8.97
C ALA A 111 -3.72 6.09 -9.48
N LEU A 112 -2.62 6.42 -10.15
CA LEU A 112 -1.64 5.45 -10.63
C LEU A 112 -1.03 4.67 -9.46
N LEU A 113 -0.54 5.38 -8.43
CA LEU A 113 0.00 4.73 -7.21
C LEU A 113 -1.04 3.82 -6.56
N ARG A 114 -2.29 4.25 -6.52
CA ARG A 114 -3.39 3.47 -5.95
C ARG A 114 -3.66 2.19 -6.74
N VAL A 115 -3.65 2.25 -8.07
CA VAL A 115 -3.81 1.09 -8.95
C VAL A 115 -2.66 0.10 -8.76
N LEU A 116 -1.42 0.58 -8.71
CA LEU A 116 -0.24 -0.25 -8.45
C LEU A 116 -0.27 -0.90 -7.06
N ALA A 117 -0.77 -0.19 -6.05
CA ALA A 117 -0.89 -0.71 -4.69
C ALA A 117 -2.06 -1.71 -4.50
N THR A 118 -3.06 -1.70 -5.38
CA THR A 118 -4.28 -2.51 -5.24
C THR A 118 -4.02 -4.01 -5.01
N PRO A 119 -3.16 -4.72 -5.78
CA PRO A 119 -2.94 -6.14 -5.54
C PRO A 119 -2.29 -6.42 -4.18
N LEU A 120 -1.37 -5.55 -3.74
CA LEU A 120 -0.74 -5.66 -2.42
C LEU A 120 -1.74 -5.41 -1.30
N LEU A 121 -2.59 -4.39 -1.43
CA LEU A 121 -3.64 -4.06 -0.46
C LEU A 121 -4.68 -5.17 -0.36
N CYS A 122 -5.12 -5.71 -1.50
CA CYS A 122 -6.03 -6.84 -1.55
C CYS A 122 -5.45 -8.05 -0.79
N LEU A 123 -4.20 -8.41 -1.07
CA LEU A 123 -3.50 -9.49 -0.40
C LEU A 123 -3.36 -9.22 1.11
N ALA A 124 -2.96 -8.00 1.49
CA ALA A 124 -2.80 -7.61 2.88
C ALA A 124 -4.13 -7.71 3.65
N PHE A 125 -5.23 -7.15 3.14
CA PHE A 125 -6.54 -7.23 3.78
C PHE A 125 -7.03 -8.67 3.87
N PHE A 126 -6.78 -9.49 2.86
CA PHE A 126 -7.12 -10.91 2.87
C PHE A 126 -6.34 -11.64 3.97
N VAL A 127 -5.02 -11.48 4.05
CA VAL A 127 -4.19 -12.09 5.09
C VAL A 127 -4.62 -11.62 6.48
N PHE A 128 -4.87 -10.32 6.66
CA PHE A 128 -5.32 -9.78 7.95
C PHE A 128 -6.70 -10.31 8.35
N ALA A 129 -7.59 -10.62 7.39
CA ALA A 129 -8.86 -11.25 7.68
C ALA A 129 -8.70 -12.64 8.34
N PHE A 130 -7.67 -13.41 7.96
CA PHE A 130 -7.40 -14.70 8.63
C PHE A 130 -6.82 -14.52 10.04
N VAL A 131 -6.03 -13.47 10.26
CA VAL A 131 -5.42 -13.21 11.57
C VAL A 131 -6.41 -12.57 12.55
N ALA A 132 -7.43 -11.88 12.05
CA ALA A 132 -8.39 -11.14 12.86
C ALA A 132 -9.19 -12.09 13.80
N PRO A 133 -9.28 -11.79 15.11
CA PRO A 133 -9.91 -12.68 16.08
C PRO A 133 -11.45 -12.64 16.02
N SER A 134 -12.05 -11.52 15.63
CA SER A 134 -13.49 -11.33 15.63
C SER A 134 -14.12 -11.54 14.24
N ARG A 135 -15.29 -12.18 14.21
CA ARG A 135 -16.05 -12.37 12.95
C ARG A 135 -16.41 -11.04 12.29
N ARG A 136 -16.63 -9.98 13.07
CA ARG A 136 -16.96 -8.65 12.54
C ARG A 136 -15.77 -8.03 11.84
N ALA A 137 -14.58 -8.05 12.46
CA ALA A 137 -13.35 -7.54 11.84
C ALA A 137 -13.01 -8.31 10.55
N ARG A 138 -13.16 -9.64 10.54
CA ARG A 138 -12.98 -10.46 9.33
C ARG A 138 -13.88 -10.02 8.19
N LYS A 139 -15.18 -9.81 8.47
CA LYS A 139 -16.15 -9.35 7.45
C LYS A 139 -15.75 -8.00 6.86
N PHE A 140 -15.34 -7.04 7.68
CA PHE A 140 -14.90 -5.73 7.20
C PHE A 140 -13.61 -5.80 6.38
N LEU A 141 -12.62 -6.60 6.80
CA LEU A 141 -11.38 -6.79 6.04
C LEU A 141 -11.62 -7.51 4.71
N LEU A 142 -12.50 -8.52 4.68
CA LEU A 142 -12.92 -9.17 3.43
C LEU A 142 -13.68 -8.20 2.51
N ALA A 143 -14.55 -7.36 3.08
CA ALA A 143 -15.23 -6.31 2.32
C ALA A 143 -14.23 -5.28 1.75
N SER A 144 -13.19 -4.92 2.53
CA SER A 144 -12.10 -4.06 2.04
C SER A 144 -11.35 -4.71 0.89
N ALA A 145 -11.00 -5.99 1.01
CA ALA A 145 -10.36 -6.74 -0.07
C ALA A 145 -11.24 -6.82 -1.33
N ALA A 146 -12.54 -7.07 -1.18
CA ALA A 146 -13.49 -7.09 -2.30
C ALA A 146 -13.60 -5.71 -2.98
N LEU A 147 -13.64 -4.61 -2.22
CA LEU A 147 -13.62 -3.26 -2.78
C LEU A 147 -12.34 -2.98 -3.57
N GLU A 148 -11.19 -3.43 -3.09
CA GLU A 148 -9.93 -3.31 -3.82
C GLU A 148 -9.95 -4.10 -5.15
N VAL A 149 -10.47 -5.32 -5.14
CA VAL A 149 -10.61 -6.13 -6.36
C VAL A 149 -11.51 -5.42 -7.38
N VAL A 150 -12.64 -4.87 -6.93
CA VAL A 150 -13.57 -4.14 -7.81
C VAL A 150 -12.92 -2.87 -8.35
N ALA A 151 -12.26 -2.09 -7.49
CA ALA A 151 -11.58 -0.85 -7.90
C ALA A 151 -10.43 -1.12 -8.86
N GLY A 152 -9.58 -2.11 -8.57
CA GLY A 152 -8.47 -2.52 -9.43
C GLY A 152 -8.93 -3.12 -10.76
N GLY A 153 -9.94 -3.97 -10.72
CA GLY A 153 -10.55 -4.55 -11.93
C GLY A 153 -11.15 -3.47 -12.84
N TYR A 154 -11.85 -2.50 -12.26
CA TYR A 154 -12.37 -1.36 -13.02
C TYR A 154 -11.24 -0.52 -13.63
N ALA A 155 -10.21 -0.19 -12.86
CA ALA A 155 -9.05 0.57 -13.36
C ALA A 155 -8.33 -0.18 -14.48
N PHE A 156 -8.11 -1.49 -14.32
CA PHE A 156 -7.49 -2.32 -15.35
C PHE A 156 -8.32 -2.35 -16.64
N LEU A 157 -9.65 -2.51 -16.54
CA LEU A 157 -10.54 -2.47 -17.70
C LEU A 157 -10.49 -1.11 -18.38
N CYS A 158 -10.48 0.00 -17.64
CA CYS A 158 -10.35 1.34 -18.22
C CYS A 158 -9.03 1.49 -18.99
N LEU A 159 -7.90 1.04 -18.41
CA LEU A 159 -6.60 1.09 -19.10
C LEU A 159 -6.57 0.21 -20.35
N ALA A 160 -7.14 -0.99 -20.30
CA ALA A 160 -7.20 -1.89 -21.45
C ALA A 160 -8.06 -1.33 -22.58
N VAL A 161 -9.17 -0.68 -22.27
CA VAL A 161 -10.06 -0.05 -23.26
C VAL A 161 -9.41 1.18 -23.88
N VAL A 162 -8.79 2.05 -23.06
CA VAL A 162 -8.08 3.25 -23.57
C VAL A 162 -6.88 2.85 -24.41
N GLY A 163 -6.11 1.84 -23.98
CA GLY A 163 -4.98 1.32 -24.76
C GLY A 163 -5.39 0.78 -26.14
N HIS A 164 -6.61 0.30 -26.30
CA HIS A 164 -7.13 -0.18 -27.59
C HIS A 164 -7.52 0.94 -28.58
N TRP A 165 -7.70 2.18 -28.08
CA TRP A 165 -8.02 3.35 -28.93
C TRP A 165 -6.78 4.15 -29.34
N LEU A 166 -5.59 3.79 -28.81
CA LEU A 166 -4.31 4.46 -29.11
C LEU A 166 -3.43 3.66 -30.10
N VAL A 167 -3.89 2.51 -30.58
CA VAL A 167 -3.30 1.70 -31.66
C VAL A 167 -4.19 1.76 -32.91
#